data_98a9b763137e36d226ab6cbd9af03e6b
#
_entry.id   98a9b763137e36d226ab6cbd9af03e6b
#
_cell.length_a   1.000
_cell.length_b   1.000
_cell.length_c   1.000
_cell.angle_alpha   90.00
_cell.angle_beta   90.00
_cell.angle_gamma   90.00
#
_symmetry.space_group_name_H-M   'P 1'
#
loop_
_entity.id
_entity.type
_entity.pdbx_description
1 polymer ?
#
loop_
_entity_poly.entity_id
_entity_poly.type
_entity_poly.pdbx_seq_one_letter_code
_entity_poly.pdbx_strand_id
1 'polypeptide(L)'
;GAIQNLTLEQLKQYDAGSWFAPEFSTARIPTLSEVLSLLTALDFKGVLNIEIKTDQYHYPNIEKILSALMTKNHWGFDYLYSSFNLDSLKILSQLEPQTELSFLTENRLKKIKIGLLEPYITSIHPKKTYAFKHPVLVRHSTKPIRIWTVNSDKEMRLAFQENIAGLITDYPEKALQVRAEIQNS
;
A
#
# COMPACT_ATOMS: atom_id res chain seq x y z
N GLY A 1 -15.61 -11.34 -12.03
CA GLY A 1 -14.94 -11.02 -13.30
C GLY A 1 -13.82 -9.99 -13.12
N ALA A 2 -12.98 -9.81 -14.14
CA ALA A 2 -11.90 -8.80 -14.08
C ALA A 2 -12.50 -7.39 -14.26
N ILE A 3 -12.02 -6.42 -13.49
CA ILE A 3 -12.46 -5.02 -13.51
C ILE A 3 -12.35 -4.41 -14.92
N GLN A 4 -11.30 -4.77 -15.67
CA GLN A 4 -11.09 -4.28 -17.04
C GLN A 4 -12.23 -4.60 -18.03
N ASN A 5 -13.10 -5.55 -17.70
CA ASN A 5 -14.22 -5.97 -18.55
C ASN A 5 -15.55 -5.29 -18.15
N LEU A 6 -15.51 -4.34 -17.21
CA LEU A 6 -16.68 -3.67 -16.66
C LEU A 6 -16.58 -2.15 -16.88
N THR A 7 -17.71 -1.52 -17.17
CA THR A 7 -17.80 -0.06 -17.15
C THR A 7 -17.85 0.44 -15.69
N LEU A 8 -17.56 1.74 -15.49
CA LEU A 8 -17.72 2.36 -14.18
C LEU A 8 -19.14 2.24 -13.64
N GLU A 9 -20.15 2.40 -14.50
CA GLU A 9 -21.55 2.26 -14.14
C GLU A 9 -21.85 0.83 -13.63
N GLN A 10 -21.33 -0.19 -14.30
CA GLN A 10 -21.45 -1.57 -13.85
C GLN A 10 -20.74 -1.80 -12.52
N LEU A 11 -19.53 -1.25 -12.34
CA LEU A 11 -18.80 -1.34 -11.07
C LEU A 11 -19.56 -0.70 -9.90
N LYS A 12 -20.23 0.43 -10.15
CA LYS A 12 -21.04 1.13 -9.14
C LYS A 12 -22.32 0.39 -8.74
N GLN A 13 -22.73 -0.66 -9.46
CA GLN A 13 -23.86 -1.50 -9.05
C GLN A 13 -23.47 -2.57 -8.02
N TYR A 14 -22.20 -2.91 -7.90
CA TYR A 14 -21.77 -3.93 -6.95
C TYR A 14 -21.87 -3.42 -5.51
N ASP A 15 -22.42 -4.26 -4.65
CA ASP A 15 -22.40 -4.08 -3.21
C ASP A 15 -20.95 -4.27 -2.71
N ALA A 16 -20.41 -3.23 -2.11
CA ALA A 16 -19.05 -3.24 -1.59
C ALA A 16 -18.99 -3.36 -0.06
N GLY A 17 -20.14 -3.48 0.64
CA GLY A 17 -20.15 -3.38 2.09
C GLY A 17 -20.94 -4.45 2.84
N SER A 18 -22.01 -5.06 2.28
CA SER A 18 -22.82 -6.05 3.01
C SER A 18 -22.06 -7.28 3.49
N TRP A 19 -20.96 -7.64 2.82
CA TRP A 19 -20.08 -8.72 3.24
C TRP A 19 -19.39 -8.44 4.59
N PHE A 20 -19.23 -7.17 4.93
CA PHE A 20 -18.65 -6.75 6.21
C PHE A 20 -19.72 -6.65 7.30
N ALA A 21 -20.80 -5.87 7.03
CA ALA A 21 -21.96 -5.80 7.91
C ALA A 21 -23.18 -5.23 7.16
N PRO A 22 -24.42 -5.59 7.54
CA PRO A 22 -25.66 -5.19 6.84
C PRO A 22 -25.83 -3.69 6.68
N GLU A 23 -25.38 -2.88 7.65
CA GLU A 23 -25.45 -1.42 7.62
C GLU A 23 -24.67 -0.79 6.48
N PHE A 24 -23.69 -1.52 5.90
CA PHE A 24 -22.89 -1.08 4.76
C PHE A 24 -23.42 -1.53 3.40
N SER A 25 -24.65 -2.04 3.32
CA SER A 25 -25.29 -2.54 2.07
C SER A 25 -25.40 -1.48 0.96
N THR A 26 -25.36 -0.20 1.31
CA THR A 26 -25.36 0.91 0.35
C THR A 26 -23.98 1.31 -0.13
N ALA A 27 -22.92 0.77 0.45
CA ALA A 27 -21.55 1.09 0.05
C ALA A 27 -21.27 0.61 -1.38
N ARG A 28 -20.59 1.43 -2.15
CA ARG A 28 -20.21 1.16 -3.55
C ARG A 28 -18.71 1.32 -3.73
N ILE A 29 -18.15 0.67 -4.75
CA ILE A 29 -16.73 0.79 -5.08
C ILE A 29 -16.43 2.26 -5.45
N PRO A 30 -15.57 2.98 -4.71
CA PRO A 30 -15.24 4.35 -5.05
C PRO A 30 -14.23 4.41 -6.19
N THR A 31 -14.27 5.49 -6.96
CA THR A 31 -13.15 5.88 -7.83
C THR A 31 -12.03 6.49 -7.00
N LEU A 32 -10.80 6.51 -7.53
CA LEU A 32 -9.70 7.20 -6.84
C LEU A 32 -10.00 8.70 -6.65
N SER A 33 -10.63 9.35 -7.63
CA SER A 33 -11.03 10.77 -7.50
C SER A 33 -12.00 11.01 -6.33
N GLU A 34 -12.96 10.11 -6.10
CA GLU A 34 -13.88 10.19 -4.96
C GLU A 34 -13.13 10.00 -3.62
N VAL A 35 -12.16 9.08 -3.58
CA VAL A 35 -11.30 8.89 -2.40
C VAL A 35 -10.47 10.14 -2.12
N LEU A 36 -9.82 10.71 -3.14
CA LEU A 36 -9.01 11.93 -3.01
C LEU A 36 -9.85 13.12 -2.53
N SER A 37 -11.07 13.28 -3.07
CA SER A 37 -12.01 14.31 -2.64
C SER A 37 -12.41 14.13 -1.17
N LEU A 38 -12.70 12.90 -0.74
CA LEU A 38 -13.04 12.60 0.64
C LEU A 38 -11.88 12.91 1.59
N LEU A 39 -10.66 12.47 1.27
CA LEU A 39 -9.49 12.71 2.08
C LEU A 39 -9.19 14.21 2.23
N THR A 40 -9.40 14.98 1.15
CA THR A 40 -9.27 16.44 1.18
C THR A 40 -10.34 17.07 2.08
N ALA A 41 -11.59 16.65 1.96
CA ALA A 41 -12.70 17.16 2.78
C ALA A 41 -12.53 16.85 4.28
N LEU A 42 -11.87 15.73 4.61
CA LEU A 42 -11.55 15.33 5.98
C LEU A 42 -10.25 15.96 6.51
N ASP A 43 -9.59 16.82 5.75
CA ASP A 43 -8.29 17.40 6.09
C ASP A 43 -7.25 16.34 6.50
N PHE A 44 -7.24 15.21 5.78
CA PHE A 44 -6.32 14.10 6.06
C PHE A 44 -4.86 14.56 5.99
N LYS A 45 -4.04 14.18 6.97
CA LYS A 45 -2.62 14.57 7.10
C LYS A 45 -1.65 13.41 7.06
N GLY A 46 -2.13 12.22 6.70
CA GLY A 46 -1.29 11.03 6.61
C GLY A 46 -0.68 10.85 5.22
N VAL A 47 -0.18 9.65 4.97
CA VAL A 47 0.36 9.23 3.68
C VAL A 47 -0.63 8.27 3.01
N LEU A 48 -1.10 8.60 1.82
CA LEU A 48 -1.96 7.72 1.03
C LEU A 48 -1.10 6.69 0.26
N ASN A 49 -1.24 5.41 0.58
CA ASN A 49 -0.62 4.34 -0.22
C ASN A 49 -1.54 3.92 -1.36
N ILE A 50 -1.12 4.14 -2.60
CA ILE A 50 -1.86 3.77 -3.80
C ILE A 50 -1.21 2.54 -4.42
N GLU A 51 -1.87 1.39 -4.30
CA GLU A 51 -1.40 0.15 -4.90
C GLU A 51 -1.89 0.01 -6.34
N ILE A 52 -0.94 -0.20 -7.28
CA ILE A 52 -1.25 -0.47 -8.68
C ILE A 52 -1.14 -1.98 -8.94
N LYS A 53 -2.29 -2.59 -9.24
CA LYS A 53 -2.41 -4.04 -9.48
C LYS A 53 -2.31 -4.36 -10.97
N THR A 54 -1.06 -4.38 -11.49
CA THR A 54 -0.73 -4.67 -12.89
C THR A 54 0.10 -5.93 -13.07
N ASP A 55 0.27 -6.71 -12.01
CA ASP A 55 1.09 -7.93 -12.02
C ASP A 55 0.39 -9.13 -12.68
N GLN A 56 -0.95 -9.14 -12.75
CA GLN A 56 -1.74 -10.20 -13.37
C GLN A 56 -2.48 -9.75 -14.63
N TYR A 57 -2.95 -8.52 -14.65
CA TYR A 57 -3.68 -7.94 -15.79
C TYR A 57 -3.01 -6.66 -16.23
N HIS A 58 -2.83 -6.54 -17.54
CA HIS A 58 -2.29 -5.32 -18.11
C HIS A 58 -3.41 -4.28 -18.28
N TYR A 59 -3.18 -3.08 -17.74
CA TYR A 59 -4.06 -1.92 -17.91
C TYR A 59 -3.30 -0.84 -18.67
N PRO A 60 -3.53 -0.68 -19.98
CA PRO A 60 -2.76 0.25 -20.82
C PRO A 60 -2.77 1.68 -20.27
N ASN A 61 -1.59 2.28 -20.10
CA ASN A 61 -1.37 3.64 -19.62
C ASN A 61 -1.87 3.95 -18.18
N ILE A 62 -2.15 2.95 -17.35
CA ILE A 62 -2.63 3.18 -15.99
C ILE A 62 -1.67 4.05 -15.18
N GLU A 63 -0.36 3.88 -15.33
CA GLU A 63 0.67 4.66 -14.65
C GLU A 63 0.62 6.14 -15.05
N LYS A 64 0.46 6.41 -16.35
CA LYS A 64 0.34 7.78 -16.88
C LYS A 64 -0.96 8.45 -16.43
N ILE A 65 -2.08 7.71 -16.46
CA ILE A 65 -3.38 8.21 -16.01
C ILE A 65 -3.34 8.52 -14.52
N LEU A 66 -2.76 7.63 -13.73
CA LEU A 66 -2.60 7.81 -12.28
C LEU A 66 -1.73 9.02 -11.97
N SER A 67 -0.53 9.09 -12.57
CA SER A 67 0.38 10.21 -12.36
C SER A 67 -0.24 11.55 -12.78
N ALA A 68 -0.92 11.59 -13.92
CA ALA A 68 -1.64 12.80 -14.36
C ALA A 68 -2.75 13.21 -13.37
N LEU A 69 -3.45 12.27 -12.75
CA LEU A 69 -4.45 12.55 -11.73
C LEU A 69 -3.80 13.10 -10.44
N MET A 70 -2.73 12.47 -9.98
CA MET A 70 -2.07 12.82 -8.72
C MET A 70 -1.33 14.15 -8.81
N THR A 71 -0.69 14.46 -9.94
CA THR A 71 0.06 15.70 -10.15
C THR A 71 -0.80 16.90 -10.58
N LYS A 72 -2.07 16.67 -10.92
CA LYS A 72 -2.99 17.74 -11.32
C LYS A 72 -3.29 18.75 -10.21
N ASN A 73 -3.27 18.30 -8.97
CA ASN A 73 -3.59 19.11 -7.81
C ASN A 73 -2.49 19.00 -6.75
N HIS A 74 -2.38 20.03 -5.91
CA HIS A 74 -1.62 19.93 -4.67
C HIS A 74 -2.53 19.36 -3.58
N TRP A 75 -2.19 18.17 -3.10
CA TRP A 75 -2.92 17.50 -2.04
C TRP A 75 -2.43 17.99 -0.67
N GLY A 76 -3.32 18.11 0.30
CA GLY A 76 -3.00 18.46 1.69
C GLY A 76 -2.33 17.32 2.49
N PHE A 77 -1.98 16.22 1.82
CA PHE A 77 -1.39 14.99 2.36
C PHE A 77 -0.34 14.43 1.40
N ASP A 78 0.55 13.61 1.95
CA ASP A 78 1.55 12.89 1.16
C ASP A 78 0.96 11.62 0.54
N TYR A 79 1.63 11.09 -0.48
CA TYR A 79 1.27 9.81 -1.06
C TYR A 79 2.50 9.03 -1.54
N LEU A 80 2.32 7.73 -1.68
CA LEU A 80 3.29 6.82 -2.25
C LEU A 80 2.59 5.81 -3.18
N TYR A 81 3.35 5.24 -4.08
CA TYR A 81 2.89 4.15 -4.92
C TYR A 81 3.46 2.81 -4.50
N SER A 82 2.63 1.78 -4.52
CA SER A 82 3.09 0.40 -4.31
C SER A 82 2.61 -0.52 -5.42
N SER A 83 3.40 -1.54 -5.74
CA SER A 83 3.04 -2.57 -6.72
C SER A 83 3.89 -3.83 -6.55
N PHE A 84 3.32 -4.98 -6.95
CA PHE A 84 4.05 -6.22 -7.21
C PHE A 84 4.76 -6.22 -8.59
N ASN A 85 4.45 -5.25 -9.45
CA ASN A 85 5.00 -5.09 -10.79
C ASN A 85 6.10 -4.02 -10.80
N LEU A 86 7.35 -4.45 -10.98
CA LEU A 86 8.50 -3.53 -11.06
C LEU A 86 8.46 -2.64 -12.29
N ASP A 87 7.88 -3.08 -13.41
CA ASP A 87 7.80 -2.27 -14.62
C ASP A 87 6.89 -1.07 -14.41
N SER A 88 5.75 -1.24 -13.73
CA SER A 88 4.87 -0.12 -13.34
C SER A 88 5.58 0.87 -12.42
N LEU A 89 6.33 0.38 -11.42
CA LEU A 89 7.11 1.26 -10.54
C LEU A 89 8.22 1.98 -11.30
N LYS A 90 8.86 1.33 -12.26
CA LYS A 90 9.87 1.96 -13.12
C LYS A 90 9.28 3.06 -14.00
N ILE A 91 8.09 2.85 -14.56
CA ILE A 91 7.38 3.91 -15.32
C ILE A 91 7.07 5.09 -14.40
N LEU A 92 6.53 4.83 -13.19
CA LEU A 92 6.22 5.88 -12.22
C LEU A 92 7.46 6.64 -11.75
N SER A 93 8.61 5.98 -11.60
CA SER A 93 9.86 6.66 -11.24
C SER A 93 10.31 7.70 -12.29
N GLN A 94 9.95 7.50 -13.55
CA GLN A 94 10.23 8.45 -14.63
C GLN A 94 9.21 9.59 -14.68
N LEU A 95 7.95 9.31 -14.33
CA LEU A 95 6.88 10.31 -14.32
C LEU A 95 6.94 11.20 -13.08
N GLU A 96 7.25 10.61 -11.92
CA GLU A 96 7.28 11.27 -10.61
C GLU A 96 8.54 10.87 -9.81
N PRO A 97 9.72 11.39 -10.17
CA PRO A 97 10.99 10.91 -9.61
C PRO A 97 11.18 11.22 -8.12
N GLN A 98 10.35 12.07 -7.52
CA GLN A 98 10.41 12.41 -6.08
C GLN A 98 9.40 11.64 -5.23
N THR A 99 8.48 10.89 -5.86
CA THR A 99 7.44 10.14 -5.14
C THR A 99 8.01 8.82 -4.60
N GLU A 100 7.67 8.47 -3.37
CA GLU A 100 8.08 7.19 -2.77
C GLU A 100 7.48 6.02 -3.54
N LEU A 101 8.33 5.06 -3.94
CA LEU A 101 7.95 3.85 -4.66
C LEU A 101 8.26 2.60 -3.83
N SER A 102 7.23 1.85 -3.51
CA SER A 102 7.29 0.69 -2.63
C SER A 102 7.09 -0.62 -3.39
N PHE A 103 8.08 -1.49 -3.35
CA PHE A 103 7.96 -2.79 -4.03
C PHE A 103 7.30 -3.82 -3.12
N LEU A 104 6.11 -4.28 -3.51
CA LEU A 104 5.39 -5.37 -2.87
C LEU A 104 6.01 -6.71 -3.25
N THR A 105 6.31 -7.53 -2.26
CA THR A 105 6.85 -8.86 -2.49
C THR A 105 6.14 -9.89 -1.61
N GLU A 106 6.01 -11.11 -2.13
CA GLU A 106 5.71 -12.27 -1.31
C GLU A 106 6.96 -12.69 -0.51
N ASN A 107 6.98 -13.94 -0.04
CA ASN A 107 8.10 -14.53 0.69
C ASN A 107 9.19 -15.07 -0.27
N ARG A 108 9.64 -14.27 -1.26
CA ARG A 108 10.64 -14.65 -2.27
C ARG A 108 11.91 -13.83 -2.12
N LEU A 109 12.93 -14.40 -1.49
CA LEU A 109 14.25 -13.76 -1.29
C LEU A 109 14.81 -13.10 -2.56
N LYS A 110 14.69 -13.76 -3.71
CA LYS A 110 15.16 -13.22 -4.98
C LYS A 110 14.48 -11.90 -5.34
N LYS A 111 13.15 -11.82 -5.21
CA LYS A 111 12.40 -10.58 -5.48
C LYS A 111 12.77 -9.46 -4.51
N ILE A 112 12.90 -9.78 -3.22
CA ILE A 112 13.30 -8.81 -2.21
C ILE A 112 14.70 -8.25 -2.50
N LYS A 113 15.66 -9.13 -2.84
CA LYS A 113 17.01 -8.71 -3.23
C LYS A 113 17.00 -7.79 -4.47
N ILE A 114 16.18 -8.09 -5.47
CA ILE A 114 16.00 -7.21 -6.64
C ILE A 114 15.49 -5.83 -6.18
N GLY A 115 14.40 -5.77 -5.39
CA GLY A 115 13.86 -4.51 -4.91
C GLY A 115 14.84 -3.70 -4.06
N LEU A 116 15.67 -4.35 -3.25
CA LEU A 116 16.72 -3.68 -2.48
C LEU A 116 17.81 -3.04 -3.37
N LEU A 117 18.11 -3.64 -4.53
CA LEU A 117 19.13 -3.19 -5.46
C LEU A 117 18.63 -2.14 -6.47
N GLU A 118 17.32 -2.12 -6.77
CA GLU A 118 16.76 -1.17 -7.73
C GLU A 118 16.81 0.27 -7.18
N PRO A 119 17.50 1.21 -7.85
CA PRO A 119 17.74 2.55 -7.30
C PRO A 119 16.48 3.40 -7.16
N TYR A 120 15.45 3.16 -8.00
CA TYR A 120 14.18 3.89 -7.95
C TYR A 120 13.21 3.35 -6.90
N ILE A 121 13.46 2.19 -6.31
CA ILE A 121 12.64 1.65 -5.22
C ILE A 121 13.11 2.26 -3.92
N THR A 122 12.23 2.90 -3.18
CA THR A 122 12.54 3.59 -1.93
C THR A 122 12.22 2.76 -0.69
N SER A 123 11.25 1.84 -0.77
CA SER A 123 10.93 0.92 0.33
C SER A 123 10.47 -0.46 -0.19
N ILE A 124 10.50 -1.45 0.69
CA ILE A 124 10.07 -2.83 0.38
C ILE A 124 8.89 -3.19 1.28
N HIS A 125 7.83 -3.72 0.66
CA HIS A 125 6.65 -4.20 1.36
C HIS A 125 6.54 -5.74 1.23
N PRO A 126 7.29 -6.51 2.02
CA PRO A 126 7.25 -7.96 1.96
C PRO A 126 6.09 -8.53 2.79
N LYS A 127 5.67 -9.75 2.45
CA LYS A 127 4.78 -10.51 3.31
C LYS A 127 5.42 -10.71 4.70
N LYS A 128 4.66 -10.58 5.78
CA LYS A 128 5.13 -10.71 7.18
C LYS A 128 5.98 -11.95 7.46
N THR A 129 5.67 -13.05 6.76
CA THR A 129 6.44 -14.31 6.91
C THR A 129 7.91 -14.18 6.51
N TYR A 130 8.26 -13.27 5.61
CA TYR A 130 9.66 -12.98 5.31
C TYR A 130 10.34 -12.30 6.51
N ALA A 131 9.74 -11.24 7.02
CA ALA A 131 10.32 -10.45 8.09
C ALA A 131 10.54 -11.30 9.36
N PHE A 132 9.54 -12.09 9.75
CA PHE A 132 9.61 -12.94 10.94
C PHE A 132 10.58 -14.12 10.80
N LYS A 133 10.83 -14.58 9.56
CA LYS A 133 11.86 -15.61 9.31
C LYS A 133 13.28 -15.05 9.20
N HIS A 134 13.42 -13.76 8.88
CA HIS A 134 14.71 -13.12 8.60
C HIS A 134 14.88 -11.81 9.36
N PRO A 135 14.69 -11.76 10.70
CA PRO A 135 14.69 -10.51 11.46
C PRO A 135 16.02 -9.75 11.34
N VAL A 136 17.15 -10.46 11.25
CA VAL A 136 18.46 -9.83 11.07
C VAL A 136 18.56 -9.09 9.73
N LEU A 137 18.03 -9.67 8.64
CA LEU A 137 18.03 -9.01 7.32
C LEU A 137 17.11 -7.79 7.30
N VAL A 138 16.01 -7.84 8.04
CA VAL A 138 15.08 -6.70 8.18
C VAL A 138 15.72 -5.56 8.94
N ARG A 139 16.33 -5.83 10.09
CA ARG A 139 17.02 -4.83 10.92
C ARG A 139 18.17 -4.13 10.20
N HIS A 140 18.86 -4.82 9.31
CA HIS A 140 19.99 -4.28 8.53
C HIS A 140 19.60 -3.91 7.10
N SER A 141 18.30 -3.80 6.81
CA SER A 141 17.85 -3.39 5.48
C SER A 141 18.28 -1.97 5.17
N THR A 142 18.81 -1.75 3.96
CA THR A 142 19.16 -0.43 3.46
C THR A 142 17.96 0.43 3.08
N LYS A 143 16.78 -0.18 3.00
CA LYS A 143 15.50 0.47 2.68
C LYS A 143 14.47 0.19 3.75
N PRO A 144 13.56 1.11 4.05
CA PRO A 144 12.46 0.87 4.98
C PRO A 144 11.66 -0.38 4.60
N ILE A 145 11.31 -1.20 5.60
CA ILE A 145 10.50 -2.40 5.44
C ILE A 145 9.13 -2.15 6.08
N ARG A 146 8.04 -2.32 5.30
CA ARG A 146 6.65 -2.34 5.81
C ARG A 146 6.04 -3.68 5.47
N ILE A 147 5.47 -4.38 6.45
CA ILE A 147 5.01 -5.76 6.28
C ILE A 147 3.49 -5.89 6.24
N TRP A 148 2.99 -6.87 5.47
CA TRP A 148 1.56 -7.15 5.27
C TRP A 148 1.23 -8.65 5.40
N THR A 149 0.04 -9.07 5.78
CA THR A 149 -0.94 -8.33 6.54
C THR A 149 -0.79 -8.76 8.00
N VAL A 150 -0.69 -7.83 8.93
CA VAL A 150 -0.39 -8.08 10.35
C VAL A 150 -1.63 -7.75 11.18
N ASN A 151 -2.38 -8.77 11.61
CA ASN A 151 -3.68 -8.57 12.27
C ASN A 151 -3.70 -9.03 13.72
N SER A 152 -2.73 -9.85 14.15
CA SER A 152 -2.70 -10.32 15.54
C SER A 152 -1.83 -9.44 16.43
N ASP A 153 -2.22 -9.30 17.70
CA ASP A 153 -1.48 -8.54 18.72
C ASP A 153 -0.03 -9.04 18.86
N LYS A 154 0.16 -10.36 18.91
CA LYS A 154 1.48 -10.98 19.00
C LYS A 154 2.40 -10.56 17.82
N GLU A 155 1.87 -10.57 16.60
CA GLU A 155 2.65 -10.20 15.42
C GLU A 155 2.92 -8.69 15.38
N MET A 156 1.98 -7.84 15.82
CA MET A 156 2.18 -6.40 15.95
C MET A 156 3.30 -6.09 16.95
N ARG A 157 3.27 -6.70 18.13
CA ARG A 157 4.34 -6.55 19.15
C ARG A 157 5.69 -6.96 18.60
N LEU A 158 5.78 -8.15 18.00
CA LEU A 158 7.02 -8.63 17.40
C LEU A 158 7.55 -7.65 16.34
N ALA A 159 6.69 -7.16 15.45
CA ALA A 159 7.09 -6.24 14.40
C ALA A 159 7.62 -4.90 14.94
N PHE A 160 6.99 -4.35 15.96
CA PHE A 160 7.46 -3.11 16.60
C PHE A 160 8.77 -3.29 17.37
N GLN A 161 8.98 -4.47 18.00
CA GLN A 161 10.24 -4.81 18.66
C GLN A 161 11.41 -4.99 17.67
N GLU A 162 11.11 -5.47 16.46
CA GLU A 162 12.11 -5.63 15.39
C GLU A 162 12.40 -4.34 14.59
N ASN A 163 11.85 -3.20 15.02
CA ASN A 163 12.02 -1.88 14.39
C ASN A 163 11.60 -1.85 12.91
N ILE A 164 10.53 -2.56 12.58
CA ILE A 164 9.92 -2.53 11.24
C ILE A 164 9.29 -1.15 11.02
N ALA A 165 9.56 -0.53 9.88
CA ALA A 165 9.15 0.83 9.56
C ALA A 165 7.62 1.03 9.50
N GLY A 166 6.83 -0.04 9.26
CA GLY A 166 5.37 0.05 9.28
C GLY A 166 4.67 -1.29 9.12
N LEU A 167 3.40 -1.29 9.50
CA LEU A 167 2.49 -2.41 9.36
C LEU A 167 1.37 -2.07 8.38
N ILE A 168 1.00 -3.03 7.54
CA ILE A 168 -0.25 -3.02 6.77
C ILE A 168 -1.19 -3.98 7.49
N THR A 169 -2.30 -3.46 8.02
CA THR A 169 -3.22 -4.16 8.90
C THR A 169 -4.68 -3.76 8.65
N ASP A 170 -5.60 -4.68 8.92
CA ASP A 170 -7.04 -4.40 8.94
C ASP A 170 -7.51 -3.77 10.27
N TYR A 171 -6.60 -3.66 11.27
CA TYR A 171 -6.88 -3.16 12.62
C TYR A 171 -5.94 -2.02 13.02
N PRO A 172 -6.03 -0.83 12.35
CA PRO A 172 -5.09 0.27 12.56
C PRO A 172 -5.12 0.84 13.98
N GLU A 173 -6.28 0.96 14.59
CA GLU A 173 -6.42 1.45 15.97
C GLU A 173 -5.69 0.54 16.97
N LYS A 174 -5.87 -0.78 16.83
CA LYS A 174 -5.17 -1.77 17.63
C LYS A 174 -3.66 -1.67 17.45
N ALA A 175 -3.20 -1.51 16.20
CA ALA A 175 -1.78 -1.36 15.91
C ALA A 175 -1.18 -0.12 16.58
N LEU A 176 -1.92 1.00 16.60
CA LEU A 176 -1.50 2.23 17.27
C LEU A 176 -1.40 2.04 18.78
N GLN A 177 -2.35 1.35 19.41
CA GLN A 177 -2.31 1.02 20.85
C GLN A 177 -1.08 0.17 21.20
N VAL A 178 -0.88 -0.94 20.47
CA VAL A 178 0.26 -1.83 20.67
C VAL A 178 1.60 -1.09 20.50
N ARG A 179 1.69 -0.21 19.49
CA ARG A 179 2.88 0.62 19.28
C ARG A 179 3.16 1.53 20.46
N ALA A 180 2.14 2.22 20.96
CA ALA A 180 2.27 3.12 22.10
C ALA A 180 2.73 2.39 23.37
N GLU A 181 2.22 1.18 23.64
CA GLU A 181 2.65 0.35 24.76
C GLU A 181 4.14 -0.03 24.70
N ILE A 182 4.64 -0.38 23.49
CA ILE A 182 6.04 -0.77 23.31
C ILE A 182 6.98 0.42 23.37
N GLN A 183 6.58 1.57 22.82
CA GLN A 183 7.42 2.77 22.82
C GLN A 183 7.52 3.45 24.20
N ASN A 184 6.60 3.17 25.12
CA ASN A 184 6.56 3.73 26.47
C ASN A 184 7.13 2.75 27.52
N SER A 185 7.54 1.53 27.12
CA SER A 185 8.15 0.51 27.99
C SER A 185 9.67 0.48 27.85
#